data_2d65bb9a28c747604328b64068471041
#
_entry.id   2d65bb9a28c747604328b64068471041
#
_cell.length_a   1.000
_cell.length_b   1.000
_cell.length_c   1.000
_cell.angle_alpha   90.00
_cell.angle_beta   90.00
_cell.angle_gamma   90.00
#
_symmetry.space_group_name_H-M   'P 1'
#
loop_
_entity.id
_entity.type
_entity.pdbx_description
1 polymer ?
#
loop_
_entity_poly.entity_id
_entity_poly.type
_entity_poly.pdbx_seq_one_letter_code
_entity_poly.pdbx_strand_id
1 'polypeptide(L)'
;VIKQNGVAPKLGDIMYADLNDDGNITADDRDIIGNPFPKYSYSFNLGASWKNFDLSTFWQGVGGIYRYSWETSTDIRGNLTERWLDRYSAGNVNASMPALGNTMNDSYSSFWLENSSYLRLKNFTVSYDLSDVIRKCAHLQERNSMMSVYLSGENLFTITNYSGMDPETGGWDALKYPVSRIFSVGVKLTY
;
A
#
# COMPACT_ATOMS: atom_id res chain seq x y z
N VAL A 1 -16.01 23.08 -27.44
CA VAL A 1 -15.08 22.83 -26.33
C VAL A 1 -15.92 22.65 -25.07
N ILE A 2 -15.85 21.47 -24.46
CA ILE A 2 -16.49 21.17 -23.19
C ILE A 2 -15.93 22.12 -22.12
N LYS A 3 -16.80 22.77 -21.34
CA LYS A 3 -16.40 23.70 -20.30
C LYS A 3 -16.48 23.00 -18.95
N GLN A 4 -15.61 23.37 -18.01
CA GLN A 4 -15.65 22.91 -16.63
C GLN A 4 -16.21 24.04 -15.75
N ASN A 5 -17.43 23.89 -15.21
CA ASN A 5 -18.17 24.94 -14.52
C ASN A 5 -18.17 26.28 -15.27
N GLY A 6 -18.41 26.23 -16.58
CA GLY A 6 -18.43 27.42 -17.44
C GLY A 6 -17.08 27.95 -17.89
N VAL A 7 -15.96 27.37 -17.43
CA VAL A 7 -14.60 27.78 -17.77
C VAL A 7 -14.00 26.80 -18.79
N ALA A 8 -13.39 27.32 -19.86
CA ALA A 8 -12.69 26.49 -20.84
C ALA A 8 -11.40 25.92 -20.21
N PRO A 9 -11.13 24.60 -20.33
CA PRO A 9 -9.90 24.00 -19.88
C PRO A 9 -8.69 24.52 -20.64
N LYS A 10 -7.54 24.53 -19.99
CA LYS A 10 -6.25 24.92 -20.57
C LYS A 10 -5.44 23.67 -20.92
N LEU A 11 -4.38 23.87 -21.71
CA LEU A 11 -3.43 22.79 -21.97
C LEU A 11 -2.76 22.34 -20.66
N GLY A 12 -2.75 21.03 -20.45
CA GLY A 12 -2.24 20.41 -19.25
C GLY A 12 -3.27 20.26 -18.12
N ASP A 13 -4.52 20.65 -18.33
CA ASP A 13 -5.61 20.37 -17.39
C ASP A 13 -6.13 18.94 -17.58
N ILE A 14 -6.68 18.39 -16.49
CA ILE A 14 -7.39 17.10 -16.52
C ILE A 14 -8.67 17.26 -17.33
N MET A 15 -8.89 16.39 -18.29
CA MET A 15 -10.15 16.32 -19.03
C MET A 15 -11.14 15.43 -18.28
N TYR A 16 -12.25 16.01 -17.87
CA TYR A 16 -13.37 15.27 -17.28
C TYR A 16 -14.36 14.84 -18.38
N ALA A 17 -15.07 13.74 -18.11
CA ALA A 17 -16.11 13.25 -19.00
C ALA A 17 -17.41 14.02 -18.78
N ASP A 18 -18.04 14.46 -19.86
CA ASP A 18 -19.40 14.98 -19.90
C ASP A 18 -20.33 13.77 -20.00
N LEU A 19 -21.01 13.42 -18.90
CA LEU A 19 -21.80 12.20 -18.81
C LEU A 19 -23.23 12.38 -19.33
N ASN A 20 -23.71 13.63 -19.35
CA ASN A 20 -25.06 13.98 -19.80
C ASN A 20 -25.09 14.61 -21.20
N ASP A 21 -23.90 14.84 -21.83
CA ASP A 21 -23.74 15.44 -23.15
C ASP A 21 -24.29 16.87 -23.26
N ASP A 22 -24.26 17.65 -22.17
CA ASP A 22 -24.76 19.05 -22.17
C ASP A 22 -23.66 20.07 -22.56
N GLY A 23 -22.42 19.64 -22.72
CA GLY A 23 -21.28 20.47 -23.10
C GLY A 23 -20.65 21.23 -21.94
N ASN A 24 -21.03 20.94 -20.70
CA ASN A 24 -20.49 21.60 -19.51
C ASN A 24 -20.34 20.64 -18.33
N ILE A 25 -19.14 20.40 -17.85
CA ILE A 25 -18.88 19.54 -16.70
C ILE A 25 -19.37 20.22 -15.42
N THR A 26 -20.34 19.60 -14.77
CA THR A 26 -20.98 20.08 -13.53
C THR A 26 -21.09 18.98 -12.48
N ALA A 27 -21.94 19.21 -11.47
CA ALA A 27 -22.25 18.19 -10.48
C ALA A 27 -23.07 17.02 -11.03
N ASP A 28 -23.76 17.23 -12.17
CA ASP A 28 -24.60 16.24 -12.83
C ASP A 28 -23.77 15.17 -13.58
N ASP A 29 -22.47 15.49 -13.83
CA ASP A 29 -21.50 14.56 -14.41
C ASP A 29 -20.75 13.71 -13.38
N ARG A 30 -21.30 13.52 -12.20
CA ARG A 30 -20.71 12.69 -11.16
C ARG A 30 -21.25 11.29 -11.19
N ASP A 31 -20.33 10.34 -11.11
CA ASP A 31 -20.66 8.90 -11.00
C ASP A 31 -19.81 8.25 -9.91
N ILE A 32 -20.16 7.02 -9.53
CA ILE A 32 -19.41 6.23 -8.55
C ILE A 32 -18.17 5.66 -9.23
N ILE A 33 -17.02 6.25 -8.97
CA ILE A 33 -15.74 5.88 -9.59
C ILE A 33 -14.96 4.83 -8.80
N GLY A 34 -15.33 4.52 -7.55
CA GLY A 34 -14.63 3.52 -6.74
C GLY A 34 -15.28 3.30 -5.38
N ASN A 35 -14.74 2.35 -4.64
CA ASN A 35 -15.19 2.02 -3.30
C ASN A 35 -14.01 2.06 -2.33
N PRO A 36 -14.07 2.84 -1.23
CA PRO A 36 -13.03 2.90 -0.21
C PRO A 36 -13.00 1.68 0.72
N PHE A 37 -14.02 0.81 0.63
CA PHE A 37 -14.07 -0.43 1.39
C PHE A 37 -13.60 -1.61 0.53
N PRO A 38 -12.85 -2.56 1.09
CA PRO A 38 -12.43 -3.73 0.34
C PRO A 38 -13.63 -4.59 -0.06
N LYS A 39 -13.64 -5.09 -1.29
CA LYS A 39 -14.65 -6.03 -1.75
C LYS A 39 -14.45 -7.42 -1.13
N TYR A 40 -13.20 -7.78 -0.85
CA TYR A 40 -12.83 -9.03 -0.20
C TYR A 40 -11.52 -8.88 0.57
N SER A 41 -11.40 -9.68 1.63
CA SER A 41 -10.16 -9.85 2.38
C SER A 41 -9.81 -11.33 2.45
N TYR A 42 -8.53 -11.63 2.48
CA TYR A 42 -8.03 -13.00 2.51
C TYR A 42 -6.76 -13.09 3.33
N SER A 43 -6.56 -14.27 3.92
CA SER A 43 -5.31 -14.58 4.62
C SER A 43 -5.00 -16.06 4.50
N PHE A 44 -3.73 -16.39 4.57
CA PHE A 44 -3.28 -17.78 4.59
C PHE A 44 -1.97 -17.91 5.35
N ASN A 45 -1.75 -19.12 5.87
CA ASN A 45 -0.50 -19.51 6.51
C ASN A 45 0.19 -20.55 5.62
N LEU A 46 1.50 -20.40 5.46
CA LEU A 46 2.35 -21.41 4.88
C LEU A 46 3.41 -21.81 5.90
N GLY A 47 3.60 -23.11 6.07
CA GLY A 47 4.59 -23.65 6.98
C GLY A 47 5.33 -24.82 6.31
N ALA A 48 6.58 -24.98 6.69
CA ALA A 48 7.41 -26.11 6.26
C ALA A 48 8.38 -26.48 7.39
N SER A 49 8.53 -27.79 7.62
CA SER A 49 9.49 -28.32 8.58
C SER A 49 10.48 -29.21 7.84
N TRP A 50 11.77 -29.01 8.09
CA TRP A 50 12.82 -29.81 7.53
C TRP A 50 13.93 -30.05 8.57
N LYS A 51 14.09 -31.29 9.00
CA LYS A 51 14.98 -31.67 10.10
C LYS A 51 14.63 -30.89 11.36
N ASN A 52 15.57 -30.04 11.84
CA ASN A 52 15.42 -29.21 13.03
C ASN A 52 14.96 -27.77 12.70
N PHE A 53 14.67 -27.48 11.41
CA PHE A 53 14.17 -26.16 11.01
C PHE A 53 12.67 -26.18 10.84
N ASP A 54 12.01 -25.16 11.38
CA ASP A 54 10.61 -24.86 11.14
C ASP A 54 10.50 -23.46 10.55
N LEU A 55 9.75 -23.36 9.45
CA LEU A 55 9.37 -22.11 8.79
C LEU A 55 7.88 -21.91 8.93
N SER A 56 7.48 -20.72 9.32
CA SER A 56 6.08 -20.29 9.33
C SER A 56 5.95 -18.91 8.73
N THR A 57 4.96 -18.72 7.86
CA THR A 57 4.65 -17.42 7.26
C THR A 57 3.16 -17.17 7.35
N PHE A 58 2.77 -15.94 7.68
CA PHE A 58 1.40 -15.46 7.66
C PHE A 58 1.25 -14.33 6.65
N TRP A 59 0.33 -14.51 5.72
CA TRP A 59 0.02 -13.58 4.66
C TRP A 59 -1.40 -13.05 4.83
N GLN A 60 -1.56 -11.76 4.59
CA GLN A 60 -2.85 -11.07 4.61
C GLN A 60 -2.95 -10.11 3.44
N GLY A 61 -4.11 -10.08 2.82
CA GLY A 61 -4.38 -9.15 1.73
C GLY A 61 -5.84 -8.72 1.66
N VAL A 62 -6.05 -7.67 0.92
CA VAL A 62 -7.38 -7.16 0.56
C VAL A 62 -7.41 -6.85 -0.93
N GLY A 63 -8.60 -6.94 -1.51
CA GLY A 63 -8.77 -6.60 -2.92
C GLY A 63 -10.04 -5.82 -3.20
N GLY A 64 -10.03 -5.12 -4.33
CA GLY A 64 -11.13 -4.28 -4.77
C GLY A 64 -11.35 -3.04 -3.92
N ILE A 65 -10.29 -2.51 -3.33
CA ILE A 65 -10.30 -1.26 -2.56
C ILE A 65 -9.65 -0.16 -3.39
N TYR A 66 -10.25 1.02 -3.40
CA TYR A 66 -9.74 2.20 -4.07
C TYR A 66 -9.53 3.33 -3.07
N ARG A 67 -8.46 4.09 -3.25
CA ARG A 67 -8.12 5.23 -2.41
C ARG A 67 -7.86 6.44 -3.28
N TYR A 68 -8.25 7.59 -2.76
CA TYR A 68 -7.99 8.86 -3.40
C TYR A 68 -6.57 9.30 -3.07
N SER A 69 -5.78 9.60 -4.10
CA SER A 69 -4.44 10.13 -3.92
C SER A 69 -4.52 11.61 -3.53
N TRP A 70 -3.95 11.96 -2.38
CA TRP A 70 -3.88 13.35 -1.89
C TRP A 70 -2.75 14.16 -2.50
N GLU A 71 -2.11 13.65 -3.52
CA GLU A 71 -1.12 14.41 -4.30
C GLU A 71 -1.73 15.51 -5.17
N THR A 72 -3.00 15.83 -4.93
CA THR A 72 -3.81 16.79 -5.69
C THR A 72 -3.46 18.24 -5.42
N SER A 73 -2.36 18.55 -4.71
CA SER A 73 -2.05 19.93 -4.41
C SER A 73 -1.60 20.68 -5.66
N THR A 74 -2.44 21.60 -6.11
CA THR A 74 -2.09 22.61 -7.12
C THR A 74 -1.43 23.84 -6.51
N ASP A 75 -1.29 23.91 -5.18
CA ASP A 75 -0.57 25.00 -4.53
C ASP A 75 0.93 24.81 -4.71
N ILE A 76 1.52 25.58 -5.61
CA ILE A 76 2.96 25.58 -5.90
C ILE A 76 3.84 25.97 -4.70
N ARG A 77 3.24 26.49 -3.62
CA ARG A 77 3.95 26.86 -2.37
C ARG A 77 4.00 25.69 -1.38
N GLY A 78 3.24 24.61 -1.65
CA GLY A 78 3.23 23.41 -0.83
C GLY A 78 4.40 22.47 -1.12
N ASN A 79 4.59 21.48 -0.28
CA ASN A 79 5.49 20.37 -0.54
C ASN A 79 4.84 19.44 -1.57
N LEU A 80 5.52 19.26 -2.69
CA LEU A 80 5.09 18.35 -3.76
C LEU A 80 5.93 17.07 -3.72
N THR A 81 5.32 15.96 -4.11
CA THR A 81 6.05 14.69 -4.26
C THR A 81 6.90 14.69 -5.52
N GLU A 82 7.81 13.72 -5.64
CA GLU A 82 8.67 13.56 -6.81
C GLU A 82 7.89 13.37 -8.11
N ARG A 83 6.67 12.81 -8.07
CA ARG A 83 5.78 12.65 -9.24
C ARG A 83 5.51 13.98 -9.94
N TRP A 84 5.46 15.09 -9.22
CA TRP A 84 5.24 16.42 -9.78
C TRP A 84 6.41 16.98 -10.59
N LEU A 85 7.55 16.30 -10.58
CA LEU A 85 8.63 16.60 -11.52
C LEU A 85 8.22 16.32 -12.96
N ASP A 86 7.33 15.32 -13.16
CA ASP A 86 6.73 14.98 -14.46
C ASP A 86 5.39 15.69 -14.71
N ARG A 87 5.28 16.94 -14.30
CA ARG A 87 4.08 17.75 -14.57
C ARG A 87 4.10 18.36 -15.96
N TYR A 88 2.92 18.66 -16.46
CA TYR A 88 2.78 19.39 -17.71
C TYR A 88 3.45 20.77 -17.67
N SER A 89 4.22 21.07 -18.69
CA SER A 89 4.84 22.36 -18.97
C SER A 89 5.11 22.51 -20.47
N ALA A 90 5.46 23.71 -20.92
CA ALA A 90 5.83 23.94 -22.32
C ALA A 90 7.02 23.06 -22.79
N GLY A 91 7.89 22.66 -21.86
CA GLY A 91 9.01 21.75 -22.14
C GLY A 91 8.69 20.27 -21.92
N ASN A 92 7.52 19.92 -21.36
CA ASN A 92 7.09 18.55 -21.08
C ASN A 92 5.60 18.40 -21.40
N VAL A 93 5.26 18.25 -22.67
CA VAL A 93 3.87 18.14 -23.15
C VAL A 93 3.27 16.74 -22.97
N ASN A 94 4.11 15.72 -22.79
CA ASN A 94 3.70 14.31 -22.58
C ASN A 94 3.75 13.90 -21.10
N ALA A 95 3.59 14.86 -20.20
CA ALA A 95 3.63 14.65 -18.77
C ALA A 95 2.53 13.71 -18.26
N SER A 96 2.83 12.95 -17.21
CA SER A 96 1.86 12.11 -16.52
C SER A 96 1.03 12.87 -15.48
N MET A 97 1.50 14.06 -15.07
CA MET A 97 0.84 14.91 -14.08
C MET A 97 0.32 16.20 -14.71
N PRO A 98 -0.80 16.75 -14.24
CA PRO A 98 -1.39 17.96 -14.82
C PRO A 98 -0.53 19.19 -14.58
N ALA A 99 -0.93 20.31 -15.20
CA ALA A 99 -0.32 21.61 -14.95
C ALA A 99 -0.60 22.08 -13.54
N LEU A 100 0.38 22.73 -12.91
CA LEU A 100 0.22 23.35 -11.59
C LEU A 100 -0.61 24.63 -11.65
N GLY A 101 -1.27 24.95 -10.55
CA GLY A 101 -1.95 26.24 -10.34
C GLY A 101 -3.39 26.30 -10.81
N ASN A 102 -3.97 25.21 -11.33
CA ASN A 102 -5.39 25.13 -11.65
C ASN A 102 -6.13 24.26 -10.62
N THR A 103 -6.92 24.89 -9.75
CA THR A 103 -7.71 24.21 -8.72
C THR A 103 -8.77 23.25 -9.28
N MET A 104 -9.13 23.37 -10.55
CA MET A 104 -10.03 22.42 -11.21
C MET A 104 -9.42 21.04 -11.30
N ASN A 105 -8.09 20.94 -11.40
CA ASN A 105 -7.39 19.67 -11.41
C ASN A 105 -7.42 18.93 -10.06
N ASP A 106 -7.79 19.60 -8.96
CA ASP A 106 -7.94 19.00 -7.63
C ASP A 106 -9.33 18.37 -7.41
N SER A 107 -10.22 18.45 -8.39
CA SER A 107 -11.55 17.84 -8.28
C SER A 107 -11.47 16.33 -8.17
N TYR A 108 -12.36 15.76 -7.35
CA TYR A 108 -12.49 14.29 -7.23
C TYR A 108 -12.76 13.67 -8.59
N SER A 109 -11.85 12.78 -9.01
CA SER A 109 -11.93 12.12 -10.31
C SER A 109 -11.20 10.79 -10.31
N SER A 110 -11.44 10.01 -11.35
CA SER A 110 -10.73 8.74 -11.57
C SER A 110 -9.22 8.91 -11.79
N PHE A 111 -8.77 10.11 -12.18
CA PHE A 111 -7.34 10.42 -12.32
C PHE A 111 -6.58 10.27 -10.99
N TRP A 112 -7.19 10.69 -9.89
CA TRP A 112 -6.59 10.63 -8.54
C TRP A 112 -6.96 9.36 -7.77
N LEU A 113 -7.77 8.49 -8.36
CA LEU A 113 -8.24 7.28 -7.70
C LEU A 113 -7.31 6.12 -8.00
N GLU A 114 -6.67 5.58 -6.97
CA GLU A 114 -5.73 4.47 -7.10
C GLU A 114 -6.26 3.17 -6.50
N ASN A 115 -5.93 2.06 -7.15
CA ASN A 115 -6.19 0.73 -6.60
C ASN A 115 -5.20 0.44 -5.46
N SER A 116 -5.72 0.37 -4.25
CA SER A 116 -4.97 0.13 -3.00
C SER A 116 -5.03 -1.34 -2.55
N SER A 117 -5.35 -2.26 -3.45
CA SER A 117 -5.28 -3.70 -3.17
C SER A 117 -3.85 -4.12 -2.86
N TYR A 118 -3.69 -5.04 -1.92
CA TYR A 118 -2.36 -5.51 -1.53
C TYR A 118 -2.37 -6.94 -1.02
N LEU A 119 -1.19 -7.54 -1.02
CA LEU A 119 -0.83 -8.76 -0.29
C LEU A 119 0.44 -8.49 0.52
N ARG A 120 0.39 -8.72 1.83
CA ARG A 120 1.49 -8.46 2.75
C ARG A 120 1.91 -9.72 3.50
N LEU A 121 3.23 -9.93 3.57
CA LEU A 121 3.83 -10.87 4.50
C LEU A 121 3.83 -10.23 5.89
N LYS A 122 2.80 -10.58 6.68
CA LYS A 122 2.56 -10.02 8.02
C LYS A 122 3.49 -10.59 9.06
N ASN A 123 3.76 -11.89 8.97
CA ASN A 123 4.67 -12.55 9.88
C ASN A 123 5.49 -13.61 9.12
N PHE A 124 6.75 -13.66 9.46
CA PHE A 124 7.72 -14.64 8.99
C PHE A 124 8.50 -15.12 10.20
N THR A 125 8.59 -16.41 10.43
CA THR A 125 9.35 -16.98 11.53
C THR A 125 10.12 -18.20 11.03
N VAL A 126 11.41 -18.21 11.31
CA VAL A 126 12.27 -19.38 11.16
C VAL A 126 12.76 -19.79 12.55
N SER A 127 12.55 -21.02 12.94
CA SER A 127 13.08 -21.57 14.20
C SER A 127 13.96 -22.76 13.95
N TYR A 128 14.92 -22.94 14.84
CA TYR A 128 15.80 -24.08 14.86
C TYR A 128 15.76 -24.78 16.21
N ASP A 129 15.45 -26.07 16.21
CA ASP A 129 15.42 -26.90 17.41
C ASP A 129 16.83 -27.32 17.81
N LEU A 130 17.27 -26.85 18.97
CA LEU A 130 18.56 -27.15 19.59
C LEU A 130 18.47 -28.28 20.64
N SER A 131 17.30 -28.88 20.85
CA SER A 131 17.05 -29.84 21.93
C SER A 131 18.03 -31.01 21.91
N ASP A 132 18.37 -31.54 20.72
CA ASP A 132 19.33 -32.66 20.62
C ASP A 132 20.76 -32.26 20.96
N VAL A 133 21.15 -31.01 20.60
CA VAL A 133 22.48 -30.47 20.91
C VAL A 133 22.63 -30.28 22.41
N ILE A 134 21.62 -29.69 23.05
CA ILE A 134 21.65 -29.39 24.48
C ILE A 134 21.60 -30.67 25.31
N ARG A 135 20.76 -31.65 24.95
CA ARG A 135 20.71 -32.93 25.62
C ARG A 135 22.07 -33.65 25.61
N LYS A 136 22.79 -33.59 24.50
CA LYS A 136 24.13 -34.16 24.38
C LYS A 136 25.18 -33.41 25.21
N CYS A 137 25.14 -32.06 25.20
CA CYS A 137 26.12 -31.22 25.89
C CYS A 137 25.93 -31.18 27.40
N ALA A 138 24.69 -31.13 27.87
CA ALA A 138 24.36 -30.93 29.28
C ALA A 138 24.13 -32.25 30.05
N HIS A 139 24.27 -33.42 29.42
CA HIS A 139 23.99 -34.74 30.01
C HIS A 139 22.60 -34.81 30.66
N LEU A 140 21.63 -34.02 30.17
CA LEU A 140 20.28 -34.00 30.72
C LEU A 140 19.54 -35.25 30.22
N GLN A 141 19.20 -36.13 31.15
CA GLN A 141 18.42 -37.33 30.88
C GLN A 141 16.92 -37.06 30.75
N GLU A 142 16.47 -35.86 31.08
CA GLU A 142 15.05 -35.52 31.03
C GLU A 142 14.62 -35.26 29.58
N ARG A 143 13.74 -36.11 29.09
CA ARG A 143 13.24 -36.19 27.73
C ARG A 143 12.34 -35.00 27.32
N ASN A 144 11.93 -34.17 28.28
CA ASN A 144 10.93 -33.12 28.07
C ASN A 144 11.50 -31.71 27.87
N SER A 145 12.81 -31.52 28.06
CA SER A 145 13.43 -30.21 27.89
C SER A 145 13.67 -29.94 26.41
N MET A 146 12.98 -28.93 25.87
CA MET A 146 13.14 -28.47 24.50
C MET A 146 13.67 -27.05 24.49
N MET A 147 14.63 -26.77 23.63
CA MET A 147 15.13 -25.44 23.38
C MET A 147 15.14 -25.15 21.89
N SER A 148 14.57 -24.04 21.50
CA SER A 148 14.68 -23.56 20.14
C SER A 148 15.09 -22.09 20.10
N VAL A 149 15.83 -21.71 19.08
CA VAL A 149 16.10 -20.33 18.74
C VAL A 149 15.23 -19.95 17.53
N TYR A 150 14.80 -18.72 17.48
CA TYR A 150 14.00 -18.25 16.35
C TYR A 150 14.40 -16.85 15.92
N LEU A 151 14.24 -16.60 14.63
CA LEU A 151 14.27 -15.30 13.98
C LEU A 151 12.87 -15.04 13.45
N SER A 152 12.29 -13.90 13.78
CA SER A 152 11.02 -13.49 13.22
C SER A 152 11.08 -12.09 12.61
N GLY A 153 10.20 -11.85 11.67
CA GLY A 153 10.03 -10.55 11.04
C GLY A 153 8.55 -10.26 10.82
N GLU A 154 8.19 -9.01 10.99
CA GLU A 154 6.82 -8.54 10.76
C GLU A 154 6.77 -7.49 9.66
N ASN A 155 5.72 -7.53 8.85
CA ASN A 155 5.46 -6.59 7.76
C ASN A 155 6.63 -6.46 6.77
N LEU A 156 7.33 -7.56 6.48
CA LEU A 156 8.59 -7.55 5.74
C LEU A 156 8.42 -7.17 4.29
N PHE A 157 7.31 -7.56 3.68
CA PHE A 157 7.11 -7.44 2.25
C PHE A 157 5.64 -7.16 1.91
N THR A 158 5.41 -6.23 0.97
CA THR A 158 4.08 -5.89 0.48
C THR A 158 4.08 -5.84 -1.04
N ILE A 159 3.14 -6.55 -1.65
CA ILE A 159 2.87 -6.52 -3.09
C ILE A 159 1.66 -5.62 -3.28
N THR A 160 1.83 -4.52 -4.00
CA THR A 160 0.77 -3.56 -4.30
C THR A 160 1.14 -2.71 -5.50
N ASN A 161 0.14 -2.17 -6.18
CA ASN A 161 0.30 -1.15 -7.22
C ASN A 161 0.01 0.26 -6.70
N TYR A 162 -0.30 0.38 -5.41
CA TYR A 162 -0.58 1.66 -4.78
C TYR A 162 0.69 2.51 -4.68
N SER A 163 0.61 3.77 -5.09
CA SER A 163 1.76 4.68 -5.13
C SER A 163 2.04 5.38 -3.80
N GLY A 164 1.07 5.40 -2.88
CA GLY A 164 1.20 5.99 -1.55
C GLY A 164 2.12 5.17 -0.63
N MET A 165 2.38 5.69 0.56
CA MET A 165 3.34 5.09 1.50
C MET A 165 2.95 3.69 1.98
N ASP A 166 1.65 3.46 2.23
CA ASP A 166 1.17 2.17 2.73
C ASP A 166 -0.29 1.92 2.31
N PRO A 167 -0.57 0.82 1.57
CA PRO A 167 -1.91 0.51 1.11
C PRO A 167 -2.87 0.08 2.23
N GLU A 168 -2.37 -0.28 3.41
CA GLU A 168 -3.18 -0.71 4.56
C GLU A 168 -3.69 0.46 5.39
N THR A 169 -2.89 1.51 5.52
CA THR A 169 -3.28 2.70 6.28
C THR A 169 -4.33 3.49 5.52
N GLY A 170 -5.58 3.47 5.98
CA GLY A 170 -6.70 4.09 5.29
C GLY A 170 -6.82 5.59 5.44
N GLY A 171 -7.52 6.23 4.52
CA GLY A 171 -7.90 7.64 4.57
C GLY A 171 -6.92 8.59 3.89
N TRP A 172 -6.68 9.73 4.48
CA TRP A 172 -5.78 10.81 4.03
C TRP A 172 -4.31 10.42 4.26
N ASP A 173 -3.90 9.33 3.68
CA ASP A 173 -2.75 8.52 4.03
C ASP A 173 -1.40 9.04 3.54
N ALA A 174 -1.39 10.03 2.67
CA ALA A 174 -0.15 10.72 2.31
C ALA A 174 0.59 11.29 3.54
N LEU A 175 -0.11 11.45 4.65
CA LEU A 175 0.43 11.97 5.92
C LEU A 175 0.53 10.91 7.02
N LYS A 176 0.18 9.64 6.75
CA LYS A 176 0.28 8.56 7.74
C LYS A 176 1.58 7.80 7.61
N TYR A 177 2.16 7.49 8.76
CA TYR A 177 3.33 6.63 8.82
C TYR A 177 2.99 5.23 8.28
N PRO A 178 3.84 4.65 7.42
CA PRO A 178 3.70 3.27 7.02
C PRO A 178 3.90 2.33 8.21
N VAL A 179 3.31 1.14 8.12
CA VAL A 179 3.51 0.09 9.13
C VAL A 179 4.99 -0.29 9.19
N SER A 180 5.57 -0.29 10.39
CA SER A 180 6.98 -0.59 10.60
C SER A 180 7.31 -2.04 10.29
N ARG A 181 8.49 -2.29 9.75
CA ARG A 181 9.12 -3.61 9.71
C ARG A 181 9.79 -3.88 11.04
N ILE A 182 9.53 -5.04 11.61
CA ILE A 182 10.08 -5.44 12.91
C ILE A 182 10.87 -6.73 12.71
N PHE A 183 12.06 -6.79 13.29
CA PHE A 183 12.87 -8.00 13.34
C PHE A 183 13.10 -8.37 14.80
N SER A 184 12.92 -9.64 15.12
CA SER A 184 13.09 -10.16 16.47
C SER A 184 13.89 -11.45 16.45
N VAL A 185 14.74 -11.62 17.45
CA VAL A 185 15.46 -12.84 17.74
C VAL A 185 15.10 -13.30 19.14
N GLY A 186 14.85 -14.58 19.31
CA GLY A 186 14.49 -15.09 20.62
C GLY A 186 14.86 -16.56 20.83
N VAL A 187 14.74 -16.95 22.07
CA VAL A 187 14.96 -18.32 22.54
C VAL A 187 13.69 -18.78 23.24
N LYS A 188 13.22 -19.97 22.90
CA LYS A 188 12.08 -20.61 23.56
C LYS A 188 12.60 -21.82 24.34
N LEU A 189 12.32 -21.86 25.62
CA LEU A 189 12.63 -22.98 26.51
C LEU A 189 11.31 -23.60 26.98
N THR A 190 11.23 -24.91 26.89
CA THR A 190 10.11 -25.69 27.44
C THR A 190 10.71 -26.77 28.34
N TYR A 191 10.25 -26.87 29.55
CA TYR A 191 10.71 -27.82 30.58
C TYR A 191 9.51 -28.57 31.16
#